data_c2f9adc328df0dd34a93bbc97d8eb382
#
_entry.id   c2f9adc328df0dd34a93bbc97d8eb382
#
_cell.length_a   1.000
_cell.length_b   1.000
_cell.length_c   1.000
_cell.angle_alpha   90.00
_cell.angle_beta   90.00
_cell.angle_gamma   90.00
#
_symmetry.space_group_name_H-M   'P 1'
#
loop_
_entity.id
_entity.type
_entity.pdbx_description
1 polymer ?
#
loop_
_entity_poly.entity_id
_entity_poly.type
_entity_poly.pdbx_seq_one_letter_code
_entity_poly.pdbx_strand_id
1 'polypeptide(L)'
;MAMTLIVLAATMGNKYGGLKQLEGIGPNGETILDFSVYDAVRVGFDKIVFVISRHFEQEFKKLVSGKYEHVVDVEYVYQDVETIPEEKRNPKRTALYGSVRAVLMGEELIDAPFGVINAVNFYQRESFELLYNNLVALKDAGYHSFNVCYRLKNVLAESGGVTRGICEVDENGYLISVTDRTGVERISSK
;
A
#
# COMPACT_ATOMS: atom_id res chain seq x y z
N MET A 1 -4.79 2.13 -21.81
CA MET A 1 -3.76 2.11 -20.75
C MET A 1 -4.49 1.89 -19.44
N ALA A 2 -4.17 0.82 -18.75
CA ALA A 2 -4.82 0.47 -17.49
C ALA A 2 -4.31 1.33 -16.34
N MET A 3 -5.23 1.90 -15.54
CA MET A 3 -4.87 2.64 -14.33
C MET A 3 -4.57 1.63 -13.23
N THR A 4 -3.30 1.46 -12.89
CA THR A 4 -2.82 0.39 -12.02
C THR A 4 -2.74 0.81 -10.55
N LEU A 5 -3.21 -0.06 -9.64
CA LEU A 5 -2.96 0.05 -8.20
C LEU A 5 -2.01 -1.07 -7.77
N ILE A 6 -0.85 -0.70 -7.24
CA ILE A 6 0.09 -1.64 -6.62
C ILE A 6 -0.25 -1.78 -5.14
N VAL A 7 -0.45 -3.01 -4.69
CA VAL A 7 -0.78 -3.33 -3.30
C VAL A 7 0.38 -4.08 -2.64
N LEU A 8 1.03 -3.43 -1.69
CA LEU A 8 2.15 -4.02 -0.95
C LEU A 8 1.63 -4.94 0.16
N ALA A 9 1.65 -6.24 -0.11
CA ALA A 9 1.12 -7.29 0.79
C ALA A 9 2.19 -8.31 1.24
N ALA A 10 3.45 -8.18 0.82
CA ALA A 10 4.49 -9.15 1.12
C ALA A 10 4.97 -9.15 2.59
N THR A 11 4.67 -8.12 3.37
CA THR A 11 5.11 -8.01 4.77
C THR A 11 4.25 -8.88 5.68
N MET A 12 4.84 -9.96 6.22
CA MET A 12 4.21 -10.78 7.24
C MET A 12 4.07 -9.99 8.55
N GLY A 13 2.84 -9.92 9.07
CA GLY A 13 2.55 -9.28 10.36
C GLY A 13 3.02 -10.16 11.53
N ASN A 14 4.32 -10.17 11.82
CA ASN A 14 4.92 -10.99 12.90
C ASN A 14 4.38 -10.71 14.31
N LYS A 15 3.63 -9.63 14.51
CA LYS A 15 3.15 -9.23 15.85
C LYS A 15 1.93 -9.99 16.36
N TYR A 16 1.18 -10.70 15.49
CA TYR A 16 -0.10 -11.32 15.85
C TYR A 16 -0.21 -12.80 15.45
N GLY A 17 0.89 -13.46 15.11
CA GLY A 17 0.91 -14.88 14.77
C GLY A 17 0.22 -15.28 13.45
N GLY A 18 -0.11 -14.31 12.60
CA GLY A 18 -0.76 -14.51 11.30
C GLY A 18 -0.50 -13.38 10.30
N LEU A 19 -1.01 -13.53 9.10
CA LEU A 19 -0.93 -12.53 8.05
C LEU A 19 -2.03 -11.48 8.29
N LYS A 20 -1.67 -10.27 8.71
CA LYS A 20 -2.63 -9.18 8.99
C LYS A 20 -3.56 -8.87 7.81
N GLN A 21 -3.08 -9.01 6.60
CA GLN A 21 -3.87 -8.78 5.39
C GLN A 21 -4.96 -9.82 5.16
N LEU A 22 -4.90 -10.95 5.88
CA LEU A 22 -5.89 -12.04 5.80
C LEU A 22 -6.91 -12.01 6.94
N GLU A 23 -6.74 -11.14 7.92
CA GLU A 23 -7.70 -11.00 9.03
C GLU A 23 -9.00 -10.36 8.56
N GLY A 24 -10.11 -11.07 8.72
CA GLY A 24 -11.46 -10.54 8.47
C GLY A 24 -11.87 -9.60 9.58
N ILE A 25 -12.22 -8.37 9.25
CA ILE A 25 -12.69 -7.33 10.18
C ILE A 25 -14.11 -6.86 9.90
N GLY A 26 -14.61 -7.12 8.70
CA GLY A 26 -15.96 -6.77 8.30
C GLY A 26 -17.00 -7.78 8.78
N PRO A 27 -18.30 -7.44 8.74
CA PRO A 27 -19.38 -8.27 9.24
C PRO A 27 -19.54 -9.62 8.51
N ASN A 28 -19.05 -9.74 7.28
CA ASN A 28 -19.09 -10.98 6.51
C ASN A 28 -17.66 -11.57 6.31
N GLY A 29 -16.69 -11.14 7.12
CA GLY A 29 -15.31 -11.58 7.04
C GLY A 29 -14.45 -10.82 6.03
N GLU A 30 -14.90 -9.64 5.61
CA GLU A 30 -14.10 -8.78 4.74
C GLU A 30 -12.81 -8.33 5.46
N THR A 31 -11.70 -8.37 4.73
CA THR A 31 -10.41 -7.86 5.20
C THR A 31 -10.29 -6.36 4.98
N ILE A 32 -9.30 -5.70 5.61
CA ILE A 32 -8.98 -4.28 5.29
C ILE A 32 -8.74 -4.10 3.78
N LEU A 33 -8.10 -5.08 3.18
CA LEU A 33 -7.79 -5.05 1.76
C LEU A 33 -9.03 -5.11 0.87
N ASP A 34 -10.08 -5.82 1.30
CA ASP A 34 -11.35 -5.87 0.56
C ASP A 34 -11.96 -4.47 0.40
N PHE A 35 -11.98 -3.68 1.46
CA PHE A 35 -12.45 -2.29 1.39
C PHE A 35 -11.59 -1.44 0.46
N SER A 36 -10.25 -1.61 0.52
CA SER A 36 -9.33 -0.88 -0.36
C SER A 36 -9.51 -1.23 -1.82
N VAL A 37 -9.63 -2.52 -2.17
CA VAL A 37 -9.87 -2.96 -3.55
C VAL A 37 -11.23 -2.49 -4.05
N TYR A 38 -12.27 -2.63 -3.23
CA TYR A 38 -13.61 -2.17 -3.58
C TYR A 38 -13.64 -0.67 -3.90
N ASP A 39 -13.05 0.16 -3.06
CA ASP A 39 -12.99 1.61 -3.29
C ASP A 39 -12.15 1.96 -4.51
N ALA A 40 -10.99 1.31 -4.70
CA ALA A 40 -10.13 1.52 -5.87
C ALA A 40 -10.85 1.20 -7.19
N VAL A 41 -11.51 0.06 -7.28
CA VAL A 41 -12.27 -0.33 -8.49
C VAL A 41 -13.41 0.64 -8.75
N ARG A 42 -14.11 1.08 -7.71
CA ARG A 42 -15.23 2.04 -7.87
C ARG A 42 -14.81 3.41 -8.36
N VAL A 43 -13.59 3.85 -8.08
CA VAL A 43 -13.10 5.16 -8.57
C VAL A 43 -12.45 5.05 -9.95
N GLY A 44 -12.19 3.84 -10.47
CA GLY A 44 -11.76 3.63 -11.84
C GLY A 44 -10.41 2.93 -12.03
N PHE A 45 -9.77 2.41 -10.95
CA PHE A 45 -8.65 1.49 -11.14
C PHE A 45 -9.14 0.21 -11.80
N ASP A 46 -8.51 -0.18 -12.90
CA ASP A 46 -8.89 -1.30 -13.73
C ASP A 46 -7.85 -2.44 -13.73
N LYS A 47 -6.71 -2.23 -13.07
CA LYS A 47 -5.68 -3.23 -12.82
C LYS A 47 -5.14 -3.16 -11.39
N ILE A 48 -4.99 -4.31 -10.75
CA ILE A 48 -4.38 -4.44 -9.42
C ILE A 48 -3.18 -5.38 -9.49
N VAL A 49 -2.03 -4.90 -9.04
CA VAL A 49 -0.81 -5.70 -8.93
C VAL A 49 -0.53 -5.96 -7.46
N PHE A 50 -0.70 -7.21 -7.02
CA PHE A 50 -0.37 -7.61 -5.66
C PHE A 50 1.10 -7.99 -5.54
N VAL A 51 1.82 -7.28 -4.67
CA VAL A 51 3.17 -7.66 -4.27
C VAL A 51 3.07 -8.56 -3.04
N ILE A 52 3.30 -9.84 -3.21
CA ILE A 52 3.16 -10.87 -2.16
C ILE A 52 4.45 -11.65 -1.96
N SER A 53 4.49 -12.50 -0.93
CA SER A 53 5.50 -13.56 -0.82
C SER A 53 4.95 -14.88 -1.37
N ARG A 54 5.82 -15.67 -2.03
CA ARG A 54 5.47 -17.01 -2.51
C ARG A 54 5.03 -17.96 -1.38
N HIS A 55 5.53 -17.72 -0.17
CA HIS A 55 5.24 -18.59 0.99
C HIS A 55 3.76 -18.67 1.36
N PHE A 56 2.96 -17.65 1.03
CA PHE A 56 1.52 -17.63 1.34
C PHE A 56 0.64 -17.36 0.12
N GLU A 57 1.17 -17.49 -1.08
CA GLU A 57 0.46 -17.19 -2.33
C GLU A 57 -0.89 -17.89 -2.42
N GLN A 58 -0.91 -19.21 -2.18
CA GLN A 58 -2.15 -19.99 -2.32
C GLN A 58 -3.22 -19.57 -1.32
N GLU A 59 -2.82 -19.29 -0.08
CA GLU A 59 -3.72 -18.82 0.96
C GLU A 59 -4.24 -17.43 0.64
N PHE A 60 -3.36 -16.52 0.19
CA PHE A 60 -3.72 -15.18 -0.22
C PHE A 60 -4.71 -15.17 -1.39
N LYS A 61 -4.45 -15.95 -2.43
CA LYS A 61 -5.36 -16.09 -3.58
C LYS A 61 -6.72 -16.63 -3.16
N LYS A 62 -6.73 -17.66 -2.33
CA LYS A 62 -7.96 -18.30 -1.87
C LYS A 62 -8.81 -17.38 -0.99
N LEU A 63 -8.21 -16.67 -0.03
CA LEU A 63 -8.94 -15.93 1.01
C LEU A 63 -9.17 -14.46 0.65
N VAL A 64 -8.35 -13.89 -0.20
CA VAL A 64 -8.37 -12.44 -0.50
C VAL A 64 -8.60 -12.17 -1.98
N SER A 65 -7.59 -12.42 -2.81
CA SER A 65 -7.55 -11.85 -4.15
C SER A 65 -8.36 -12.60 -5.20
N GLY A 66 -8.58 -13.88 -5.05
CA GLY A 66 -9.34 -14.69 -6.03
C GLY A 66 -10.77 -14.22 -6.26
N LYS A 67 -11.37 -13.52 -5.30
CA LYS A 67 -12.69 -12.92 -5.42
C LYS A 67 -12.74 -11.66 -6.30
N TYR A 68 -11.60 -11.08 -6.65
CA TYR A 68 -11.53 -9.86 -7.47
C TYR A 68 -11.28 -10.12 -8.94
N GLU A 69 -10.75 -11.29 -9.32
CA GLU A 69 -10.32 -11.63 -10.68
C GLU A 69 -11.44 -11.54 -11.74
N HIS A 70 -12.70 -11.53 -11.31
CA HIS A 70 -13.86 -11.37 -12.20
C HIS A 70 -14.39 -9.93 -12.29
N VAL A 71 -13.81 -8.99 -11.52
CA VAL A 71 -14.24 -7.58 -11.49
C VAL A 71 -13.14 -6.61 -11.91
N VAL A 72 -11.87 -7.02 -11.84
CA VAL A 72 -10.70 -6.21 -12.16
C VAL A 72 -9.57 -7.11 -12.64
N ASP A 73 -8.67 -6.59 -13.49
CA ASP A 73 -7.45 -7.31 -13.89
C ASP A 73 -6.52 -7.45 -12.69
N VAL A 74 -6.13 -8.70 -12.36
CA VAL A 74 -5.32 -9.01 -11.17
C VAL A 74 -4.03 -9.70 -11.57
N GLU A 75 -2.90 -9.08 -11.20
CA GLU A 75 -1.57 -9.62 -11.42
C GLU A 75 -0.80 -9.77 -10.10
N TYR A 76 0.21 -10.63 -10.12
CA TYR A 76 1.01 -10.93 -8.93
C TYR A 76 2.50 -10.79 -9.22
N VAL A 77 3.21 -10.14 -8.31
CA VAL A 77 4.66 -10.13 -8.25
C VAL A 77 5.14 -10.59 -6.89
N TYR A 78 6.33 -11.17 -6.83
CA TYR A 78 6.80 -11.86 -5.64
C TYR A 78 8.03 -11.18 -5.06
N GLN A 79 7.88 -10.66 -3.83
CA GLN A 79 8.97 -10.06 -3.07
C GLN A 79 9.45 -11.02 -2.00
N ASP A 80 10.38 -11.89 -2.37
CA ASP A 80 11.08 -12.80 -1.44
C ASP A 80 12.56 -12.41 -1.35
N VAL A 81 13.25 -12.85 -0.31
CA VAL A 81 14.70 -12.59 -0.14
C VAL A 81 15.48 -13.21 -1.28
N GLU A 82 15.02 -14.36 -1.77
CA GLU A 82 15.60 -15.14 -2.86
C GLU A 82 15.52 -14.45 -4.22
N THR A 83 14.62 -13.46 -4.41
CA THR A 83 14.51 -12.69 -5.67
C THR A 83 15.67 -11.71 -5.88
N ILE A 84 16.57 -11.60 -4.90
CA ILE A 84 17.75 -10.75 -4.99
C ILE A 84 18.91 -11.56 -5.52
N PRO A 85 19.66 -11.02 -6.51
CA PRO A 85 20.90 -11.65 -6.99
C PRO A 85 21.82 -12.00 -5.81
N GLU A 86 22.39 -13.19 -5.84
CA GLU A 86 23.18 -13.74 -4.71
C GLU A 86 24.33 -12.80 -4.29
N GLU A 87 25.00 -12.20 -5.26
CA GLU A 87 26.09 -11.23 -5.06
C GLU A 87 25.67 -9.95 -4.31
N LYS A 88 24.37 -9.62 -4.33
CA LYS A 88 23.78 -8.44 -3.64
C LYS A 88 23.02 -8.81 -2.37
N ARG A 89 22.95 -10.10 -2.07
CA ARG A 89 22.18 -10.60 -0.92
C ARG A 89 23.00 -10.45 0.36
N ASN A 90 22.43 -9.81 1.35
CA ASN A 90 23.03 -9.80 2.70
C ASN A 90 22.65 -11.10 3.42
N PRO A 91 23.62 -12.02 3.70
CA PRO A 91 23.33 -13.31 4.30
C PRO A 91 22.77 -13.23 5.74
N LYS A 92 22.92 -12.09 6.39
CA LYS A 92 22.38 -11.86 7.74
C LYS A 92 20.97 -11.24 7.72
N ARG A 93 20.44 -10.90 6.54
CA ARG A 93 19.15 -10.26 6.43
C ARG A 93 18.04 -11.29 6.24
N THR A 94 17.13 -11.33 7.19
CA THR A 94 15.90 -12.15 7.13
C THR A 94 14.65 -11.34 6.77
N ALA A 95 14.73 -10.02 6.89
CA ALA A 95 13.62 -9.12 6.55
C ALA A 95 13.61 -8.77 5.05
N LEU A 96 12.42 -8.64 4.48
CA LEU A 96 12.23 -8.19 3.09
C LEU A 96 12.90 -6.82 2.87
N TYR A 97 13.31 -6.57 1.66
CA TYR A 97 13.81 -5.26 1.23
C TYR A 97 12.62 -4.31 1.03
N GLY A 98 12.79 -3.05 1.41
CA GLY A 98 11.73 -2.04 1.57
C GLY A 98 10.75 -1.86 0.40
N SER A 99 9.80 -0.96 0.58
CA SER A 99 8.69 -0.69 -0.34
C SER A 99 9.12 -0.28 -1.75
N VAL A 100 10.24 0.44 -1.89
CA VAL A 100 10.77 0.81 -3.21
C VAL A 100 11.09 -0.45 -4.05
N ARG A 101 11.73 -1.44 -3.45
CA ARG A 101 11.99 -2.71 -4.12
C ARG A 101 10.71 -3.43 -4.50
N ALA A 102 9.73 -3.41 -3.61
CA ALA A 102 8.42 -4.02 -3.87
C ALA A 102 7.75 -3.39 -5.11
N VAL A 103 7.81 -2.07 -5.24
CA VAL A 103 7.28 -1.37 -6.43
C VAL A 103 8.04 -1.75 -7.69
N LEU A 104 9.38 -1.77 -7.63
CA LEU A 104 10.23 -2.16 -8.78
C LEU A 104 9.96 -3.59 -9.28
N MET A 105 9.49 -4.51 -8.43
CA MET A 105 9.10 -5.85 -8.86
C MET A 105 7.92 -5.84 -9.85
N GLY A 106 7.09 -4.80 -9.82
CA GLY A 106 5.95 -4.62 -10.72
C GLY A 106 6.25 -3.83 -12.00
N GLU A 107 7.49 -3.40 -12.22
CA GLU A 107 7.86 -2.49 -13.32
C GLU A 107 7.38 -2.97 -14.69
N GLU A 108 7.56 -4.26 -14.99
CA GLU A 108 7.17 -4.86 -16.28
C GLU A 108 5.65 -4.95 -16.49
N LEU A 109 4.87 -4.81 -15.42
CA LEU A 109 3.40 -4.88 -15.46
C LEU A 109 2.74 -3.50 -15.53
N ILE A 110 3.52 -2.42 -15.51
CA ILE A 110 3.03 -1.04 -15.40
C ILE A 110 3.41 -0.28 -16.67
N ASP A 111 2.41 0.12 -17.42
CA ASP A 111 2.55 0.88 -18.66
C ASP A 111 1.87 2.27 -18.63
N ALA A 112 1.37 2.67 -17.44
CA ALA A 112 0.62 3.88 -17.21
C ALA A 112 0.89 4.46 -15.80
N PRO A 113 0.38 5.65 -15.47
CA PRO A 113 0.41 6.15 -14.10
C PRO A 113 -0.20 5.16 -13.12
N PHE A 114 0.40 5.03 -11.94
CA PHE A 114 -0.01 4.04 -10.95
C PHE A 114 -0.05 4.59 -9.54
N GLY A 115 -0.94 4.03 -8.71
CA GLY A 115 -0.97 4.26 -7.27
C GLY A 115 -0.29 3.15 -6.49
N VAL A 116 0.14 3.43 -5.26
CA VAL A 116 0.75 2.45 -4.34
C VAL A 116 0.09 2.53 -2.98
N ILE A 117 -0.35 1.39 -2.44
CA ILE A 117 -0.91 1.28 -1.10
C ILE A 117 -0.31 0.11 -0.32
N ASN A 118 -0.41 0.15 1.00
CA ASN A 118 -0.12 -1.00 1.87
C ASN A 118 -1.41 -1.80 2.14
N ALA A 119 -1.35 -3.11 2.04
CA ALA A 119 -2.48 -4.01 2.24
C ALA A 119 -3.10 -3.95 3.65
N VAL A 120 -2.34 -3.49 4.64
CA VAL A 120 -2.74 -3.49 6.07
C VAL A 120 -3.29 -2.15 6.55
N ASN A 121 -3.40 -1.15 5.69
CA ASN A 121 -3.89 0.17 6.04
C ASN A 121 -5.29 0.41 5.48
N PHE A 122 -6.13 1.09 6.26
CA PHE A 122 -7.43 1.57 5.81
C PHE A 122 -7.30 3.02 5.32
N TYR A 123 -7.70 3.28 4.06
CA TYR A 123 -7.47 4.56 3.40
C TYR A 123 -8.70 5.43 3.21
N GLN A 124 -9.90 4.87 3.32
CA GLN A 124 -11.16 5.52 2.96
C GLN A 124 -11.28 5.85 1.46
N ARG A 125 -12.50 5.93 0.98
CA ARG A 125 -12.84 6.16 -0.43
C ARG A 125 -12.28 7.45 -0.98
N GLU A 126 -12.37 8.53 -0.22
CA GLU A 126 -11.89 9.86 -0.62
C GLU A 126 -10.40 9.87 -0.97
N SER A 127 -9.61 9.02 -0.33
CA SER A 127 -8.18 8.87 -0.64
C SER A 127 -7.96 8.24 -2.02
N PHE A 128 -8.78 7.28 -2.39
CA PHE A 128 -8.73 6.67 -3.72
C PHE A 128 -9.24 7.63 -4.80
N GLU A 129 -10.26 8.42 -4.52
CA GLU A 129 -10.74 9.47 -5.42
C GLU A 129 -9.67 10.53 -5.67
N LEU A 130 -8.98 11.00 -4.62
CA LEU A 130 -7.86 11.93 -4.74
C LEU A 130 -6.71 11.30 -5.52
N LEU A 131 -6.34 10.05 -5.20
CA LEU A 131 -5.26 9.34 -5.88
C LEU A 131 -5.56 9.21 -7.38
N TYR A 132 -6.71 8.67 -7.73
CA TYR A 132 -7.13 8.45 -9.11
C TYR A 132 -7.20 9.76 -9.91
N ASN A 133 -7.86 10.77 -9.39
CA ASN A 133 -8.04 12.06 -10.08
C ASN A 133 -6.70 12.75 -10.37
N ASN A 134 -5.75 12.70 -9.42
CA ASN A 134 -4.42 13.24 -9.64
C ASN A 134 -3.62 12.42 -10.66
N LEU A 135 -3.70 11.08 -10.64
CA LEU A 135 -3.06 10.24 -11.66
C LEU A 135 -3.59 10.56 -13.07
N VAL A 136 -4.90 10.75 -13.21
CA VAL A 136 -5.52 11.16 -14.49
C VAL A 136 -5.03 12.54 -14.92
N ALA A 137 -5.00 13.52 -14.01
CA ALA A 137 -4.59 14.88 -14.30
C ALA A 137 -3.09 14.97 -14.68
N LEU A 138 -2.24 14.12 -14.10
CA LEU A 138 -0.79 14.12 -14.34
C LEU A 138 -0.34 13.14 -15.44
N LYS A 139 -1.27 12.46 -16.09
CA LYS A 139 -0.99 11.40 -17.06
C LYS A 139 0.00 11.82 -18.16
N ASP A 140 -0.13 13.05 -18.65
CA ASP A 140 0.69 13.57 -19.74
C ASP A 140 1.72 14.62 -19.26
N ALA A 141 1.89 14.79 -17.95
CA ALA A 141 2.74 15.82 -17.36
C ALA A 141 4.22 15.40 -17.18
N GLY A 142 4.61 14.21 -17.62
CA GLY A 142 5.95 13.66 -17.45
C GLY A 142 6.17 13.01 -16.08
N TYR A 143 7.40 13.06 -15.56
CA TYR A 143 7.75 12.39 -14.30
C TYR A 143 7.28 13.20 -13.08
N HIS A 144 6.08 12.92 -12.59
CA HIS A 144 5.54 13.50 -11.38
C HIS A 144 5.20 12.40 -10.36
N SER A 145 5.35 12.74 -9.09
CA SER A 145 4.89 11.93 -7.98
C SER A 145 4.15 12.81 -6.97
N PHE A 146 3.19 12.24 -6.26
CA PHE A 146 2.46 12.92 -5.20
C PHE A 146 2.09 11.93 -4.10
N ASN A 147 1.79 12.47 -2.92
CA ASN A 147 1.34 11.71 -1.78
C ASN A 147 -0.04 12.19 -1.34
N VAL A 148 -0.94 11.26 -1.08
CA VAL A 148 -2.19 11.55 -0.36
C VAL A 148 -1.88 11.59 1.12
N CYS A 149 -1.88 12.79 1.70
CA CYS A 149 -1.53 13.02 3.10
C CYS A 149 -2.77 13.15 3.98
N TYR A 150 -2.68 12.66 5.20
CA TYR A 150 -3.74 12.74 6.20
C TYR A 150 -3.42 13.81 7.24
N ARG A 151 -4.44 14.50 7.73
CA ARG A 151 -4.27 15.37 8.90
C ARG A 151 -3.86 14.53 10.10
N LEU A 152 -2.77 14.91 10.77
CA LEU A 152 -2.19 14.13 11.87
C LEU A 152 -3.22 13.75 12.93
N LYS A 153 -4.11 14.67 13.31
CA LYS A 153 -5.18 14.42 14.31
C LYS A 153 -6.12 13.26 13.96
N ASN A 154 -6.26 12.91 12.67
CA ASN A 154 -7.16 11.87 12.19
C ASN A 154 -6.50 10.48 12.17
N VAL A 155 -5.19 10.41 12.32
CA VAL A 155 -4.41 9.16 12.24
C VAL A 155 -3.66 8.83 13.53
N LEU A 156 -3.99 9.52 14.62
CA LEU A 156 -3.51 9.20 15.97
C LEU A 156 -4.38 8.11 16.60
N ALA A 157 -3.75 7.26 17.41
CA ALA A 157 -4.49 6.30 18.23
C ALA A 157 -5.29 7.03 19.34
N GLU A 158 -6.33 6.39 19.85
CA GLU A 158 -7.08 6.91 21.01
C GLU A 158 -6.23 6.89 22.27
N SER A 159 -5.33 5.89 22.39
CA SER A 159 -4.38 5.75 23.49
C SER A 159 -3.04 5.23 22.98
N GLY A 160 -1.96 5.72 23.59
CA GLY A 160 -0.59 5.34 23.26
C GLY A 160 -0.03 6.06 22.03
N GLY A 161 1.29 6.01 21.92
CA GLY A 161 2.04 6.65 20.85
C GLY A 161 2.07 5.81 19.57
N VAL A 162 2.00 6.47 18.43
CA VAL A 162 2.12 5.87 17.09
C VAL A 162 3.36 6.40 16.37
N THR A 163 3.87 5.65 15.39
CA THR A 163 4.91 6.15 14.47
C THR A 163 4.23 6.68 13.21
N ARG A 164 4.59 7.91 12.81
CA ARG A 164 4.07 8.57 11.60
C ARG A 164 5.18 9.29 10.84
N GLY A 165 5.15 9.19 9.52
CA GLY A 165 5.90 10.08 8.63
C GLY A 165 5.23 11.44 8.58
N ILE A 166 5.88 12.45 9.16
CA ILE A 166 5.38 13.83 9.15
C ILE A 166 5.86 14.50 7.87
N CYS A 167 4.91 14.86 7.01
CA CYS A 167 5.18 15.57 5.77
C CYS A 167 5.25 17.07 6.02
N GLU A 168 6.29 17.70 5.50
CA GLU A 168 6.45 19.15 5.43
C GLU A 168 6.29 19.58 3.98
N VAL A 169 5.46 20.58 3.75
CA VAL A 169 5.14 21.08 2.41
C VAL A 169 5.37 22.58 2.34
N ASP A 170 5.70 23.09 1.16
CA ASP A 170 5.81 24.52 0.89
C ASP A 170 4.42 25.17 0.72
N GLU A 171 4.41 26.49 0.45
CA GLU A 171 3.20 27.28 0.25
C GLU A 171 2.39 26.85 -1.00
N ASN A 172 3.00 26.14 -1.94
CA ASN A 172 2.38 25.62 -3.16
C ASN A 172 1.93 24.16 -3.01
N GLY A 173 2.19 23.52 -1.85
CA GLY A 173 1.85 22.14 -1.57
C GLY A 173 2.90 21.12 -2.04
N TYR A 174 4.09 21.56 -2.47
CA TYR A 174 5.16 20.64 -2.81
C TYR A 174 5.81 20.07 -1.55
N LEU A 175 6.09 18.76 -1.58
CA LEU A 175 6.71 18.05 -0.49
C LEU A 175 8.19 18.48 -0.33
N ILE A 176 8.53 19.05 0.83
CA ILE A 176 9.90 19.43 1.19
C ILE A 176 10.60 18.26 1.87
N SER A 177 9.94 17.65 2.86
CA SER A 177 10.52 16.56 3.64
C SER A 177 9.48 15.60 4.19
N VAL A 178 9.93 14.36 4.50
CA VAL A 178 9.18 13.40 5.30
C VAL A 178 10.06 12.97 6.45
N THR A 179 9.63 13.19 7.68
CA THR A 179 10.38 12.83 8.89
C THR A 179 9.59 11.82 9.70
N ASP A 180 10.17 10.64 9.94
CA ASP A 180 9.58 9.64 10.81
C ASP A 180 9.65 10.10 12.28
N ARG A 181 8.49 10.14 12.92
CA ARG A 181 8.34 10.45 14.35
C ARG A 181 7.71 9.26 15.06
N THR A 182 8.35 8.80 16.11
CA THR A 182 7.86 7.75 17.01
C THR A 182 7.23 8.36 18.26
N GLY A 183 6.29 7.63 18.88
CA GLY A 183 5.65 8.07 20.11
C GLY A 183 4.75 9.30 19.94
N VAL A 184 4.21 9.52 18.73
CA VAL A 184 3.30 10.64 18.47
C VAL A 184 1.94 10.31 19.08
N GLU A 185 1.49 11.15 20.02
CA GLU A 185 0.25 10.94 20.76
C GLU A 185 -0.54 12.23 20.97
N ARG A 186 -1.79 12.10 21.35
CA ARG A 186 -2.61 13.25 21.76
C ARG A 186 -2.21 13.69 23.15
N ILE A 187 -1.86 14.96 23.31
CA ILE A 187 -1.72 15.56 24.60
C ILE A 187 -3.11 16.09 25.00
N SER A 188 -3.70 15.51 26.05
CA SER A 188 -4.90 16.10 26.64
C SER A 188 -4.50 17.44 27.29
N SER A 189 -4.99 18.56 26.74
CA SER A 189 -4.97 19.83 27.48
C SER A 189 -5.75 19.62 28.79
N LYS A 190 -5.02 19.71 29.92
CA LYS A 190 -5.67 19.85 31.23
C LYS A 190 -6.39 21.19 31.32
#